data_7adf60e383a895a4d9aa2c9ac636e7ea
#
_entry.id   7adf60e383a895a4d9aa2c9ac636e7ea
#
_cell.length_a   1.000
_cell.length_b   1.000
_cell.length_c   1.000
_cell.angle_alpha   90.00
_cell.angle_beta   90.00
_cell.angle_gamma   90.00
#
_symmetry.space_group_name_H-M   'P 1'
#
loop_
_entity.id
_entity.type
_entity.pdbx_description
1 polymer ?
#
loop_
_entity_poly.entity_id
_entity_poly.type
_entity_poly.pdbx_seq_one_letter_code
_entity_poly.pdbx_strand_id
1 'polypeptide(L)'
;GLKRKIGKNQTTHLCAILSGSHDRMMKIQQEGRLSEWINANIRWLEATFGKENLVSCVLHMDEKTPHLHATIIPIVTTERKRREREGQKKYRTAKGGPRLSADDVMHRSMLTKYQDSYGEAMKGFGLERGVVGSIAKHVSNSDYYKQKMESIQENIEMLIQETEARQVKLAKLKKEEEAAKEGKNFILSLFNKGDLAKARTAIVEQTAQIESLQKRVQALEMEKKLLVEKGEKTRFNLEQTLKKTIRESDAYKKENENLKE
;
A
#
# COMPACT_ATOMS: atom_id res chain seq x y z
N GLY A 1 -28.48 25.56 11.58
CA GLY A 1 -28.54 24.16 11.22
C GLY A 1 -28.95 23.95 9.76
N LEU A 2 -28.85 22.73 9.26
CA LEU A 2 -29.23 22.36 7.90
C LEU A 2 -30.76 22.53 7.74
N LYS A 3 -31.22 23.31 6.75
CA LYS A 3 -32.63 23.57 6.47
C LYS A 3 -33.34 22.41 5.76
N ARG A 4 -32.60 21.41 5.27
CA ARG A 4 -33.15 20.31 4.49
C ARG A 4 -32.84 18.96 5.17
N LYS A 5 -33.83 18.07 5.18
CA LYS A 5 -33.64 16.68 5.63
C LYS A 5 -32.57 15.98 4.80
N ILE A 6 -31.69 15.28 5.47
CA ILE A 6 -30.62 14.48 4.83
C ILE A 6 -31.27 13.31 4.07
N GLY A 7 -30.93 13.16 2.80
CA GLY A 7 -31.44 12.08 1.95
C GLY A 7 -30.78 10.74 2.28
N LYS A 8 -31.48 9.62 2.05
CA LYS A 8 -30.99 8.26 2.34
C LYS A 8 -29.64 7.93 1.70
N ASN A 9 -29.37 8.45 0.50
CA ASN A 9 -28.14 8.19 -0.27
C ASN A 9 -27.20 9.41 -0.30
N GLN A 10 -27.34 10.32 0.64
CA GLN A 10 -26.51 11.52 0.69
C GLN A 10 -25.25 11.24 1.49
N THR A 11 -24.07 11.57 0.93
CA THR A 11 -22.80 11.51 1.64
C THR A 11 -22.81 12.51 2.79
N THR A 12 -22.69 12.03 4.01
CA THR A 12 -22.75 12.85 5.24
C THR A 12 -21.37 13.29 5.71
N HIS A 13 -20.34 12.51 5.42
CA HIS A 13 -18.96 12.81 5.80
C HIS A 13 -17.97 12.29 4.75
N LEU A 14 -16.79 12.87 4.77
CA LEU A 14 -15.63 12.48 3.96
C LEU A 14 -14.53 12.04 4.91
N CYS A 15 -13.84 10.95 4.57
CA CYS A 15 -12.62 10.54 5.26
C CYS A 15 -11.42 10.92 4.39
N ALA A 16 -10.48 11.67 4.96
CA ALA A 16 -9.21 11.98 4.34
C ALA A 16 -8.08 11.28 5.10
N ILE A 17 -7.21 10.58 4.36
CA ILE A 17 -5.99 9.98 4.90
C ILE A 17 -4.82 10.86 4.46
N LEU A 18 -4.04 11.32 5.43
CA LEU A 18 -2.90 12.21 5.22
C LEU A 18 -1.63 11.52 5.71
N SER A 19 -0.67 11.35 4.82
CA SER A 19 0.61 10.71 5.10
C SER A 19 1.64 11.06 4.03
N GLY A 20 2.80 10.45 4.10
CA GLY A 20 3.88 10.50 3.12
C GLY A 20 4.49 9.12 2.86
N SER A 21 5.59 9.09 2.11
CA SER A 21 6.37 7.86 1.95
C SER A 21 6.86 7.37 3.32
N HIS A 22 6.94 6.04 3.48
CA HIS A 22 7.36 5.42 4.74
C HIS A 22 8.65 6.02 5.29
N ASP A 23 9.69 6.07 4.47
CA ASP A 23 11.01 6.54 4.89
C ASP A 23 10.98 8.00 5.35
N ARG A 24 10.21 8.85 4.68
CA ARG A 24 10.09 10.25 5.05
C ARG A 24 9.29 10.42 6.35
N MET A 25 8.20 9.69 6.53
CA MET A 25 7.42 9.72 7.76
C MET A 25 8.22 9.20 8.97
N MET A 26 9.00 8.14 8.79
CA MET A 26 9.91 7.64 9.83
C MET A 26 10.99 8.67 10.17
N LYS A 27 11.51 9.41 9.20
CA LYS A 27 12.47 10.48 9.43
C LYS A 27 11.86 11.62 10.24
N ILE A 28 10.65 12.08 9.91
CA ILE A 28 9.91 13.10 10.67
C ILE A 28 9.72 12.67 12.11
N GLN A 29 9.38 11.39 12.35
CA GLN A 29 9.24 10.83 13.69
C GLN A 29 10.58 10.80 14.44
N GLN A 30 11.66 10.36 13.83
CA GLN A 30 13.00 10.29 14.42
C GLN A 30 13.54 11.69 14.75
N GLU A 31 13.23 12.70 13.93
CA GLU A 31 13.56 14.10 14.18
C GLU A 31 12.71 14.74 15.30
N GLY A 32 11.74 14.01 15.88
CA GLY A 32 10.82 14.54 16.91
C GLY A 32 9.79 15.55 16.36
N ARG A 33 9.65 15.68 15.06
CA ARG A 33 8.81 16.69 14.37
C ARG A 33 7.39 16.23 14.08
N LEU A 34 6.98 15.08 14.62
CA LEU A 34 5.66 14.51 14.33
C LEU A 34 4.52 15.44 14.79
N SER A 35 4.66 16.07 15.96
CA SER A 35 3.67 17.04 16.45
C SER A 35 3.55 18.29 15.57
N GLU A 36 4.66 18.78 15.03
CA GLU A 36 4.67 19.91 14.09
C GLU A 36 3.94 19.53 12.79
N TRP A 37 4.21 18.31 12.29
CA TRP A 37 3.55 17.77 11.11
C TRP A 37 2.04 17.61 11.31
N ILE A 38 1.60 17.07 12.47
CA ILE A 38 0.18 16.96 12.81
C ILE A 38 -0.49 18.34 12.78
N ASN A 39 0.11 19.33 13.46
CA ASN A 39 -0.43 20.68 13.51
C ASN A 39 -0.48 21.36 12.12
N ALA A 40 0.50 21.09 11.26
CA ALA A 40 0.50 21.59 9.88
C ALA A 40 -0.65 20.96 9.07
N ASN A 41 -0.90 19.67 9.25
CA ASN A 41 -2.02 18.97 8.62
C ASN A 41 -3.37 19.53 9.07
N ILE A 42 -3.55 19.75 10.38
CA ILE A 42 -4.79 20.32 10.93
C ILE A 42 -5.02 21.72 10.33
N ARG A 43 -4.00 22.57 10.29
CA ARG A 43 -4.11 23.91 9.67
C ARG A 43 -4.48 23.84 8.19
N TRP A 44 -3.89 22.92 7.44
CA TRP A 44 -4.22 22.73 6.04
C TRP A 44 -5.67 22.24 5.85
N LEU A 45 -6.13 21.30 6.69
CA LEU A 45 -7.51 20.81 6.67
C LEU A 45 -8.51 21.93 6.99
N GLU A 46 -8.24 22.71 8.04
CA GLU A 46 -9.09 23.84 8.44
C GLU A 46 -9.14 24.92 7.33
N ALA A 47 -8.01 25.25 6.72
CA ALA A 47 -7.94 26.21 5.63
C ALA A 47 -8.64 25.73 4.35
N THR A 48 -8.61 24.41 4.09
CA THR A 48 -9.16 23.83 2.87
C THR A 48 -10.66 23.56 2.96
N PHE A 49 -11.11 23.03 4.08
CA PHE A 49 -12.50 22.54 4.25
C PHE A 49 -13.34 23.39 5.21
N GLY A 50 -12.72 24.30 5.95
CA GLY A 50 -13.35 25.08 7.02
C GLY A 50 -13.21 24.39 8.37
N LYS A 51 -12.87 25.18 9.39
CA LYS A 51 -12.67 24.69 10.76
C LYS A 51 -13.93 24.01 11.31
N GLU A 52 -15.08 24.57 11.00
CA GLU A 52 -16.40 24.07 11.42
C GLU A 52 -16.80 22.74 10.76
N ASN A 53 -16.15 22.39 9.67
CA ASN A 53 -16.39 21.16 8.93
C ASN A 53 -15.47 20.01 9.34
N LEU A 54 -14.36 20.29 10.04
CA LEU A 54 -13.43 19.30 10.57
C LEU A 54 -13.96 18.75 11.89
N VAL A 55 -14.40 17.50 11.90
CA VAL A 55 -14.98 16.84 13.08
C VAL A 55 -13.93 16.17 13.95
N SER A 56 -13.01 15.46 13.31
CA SER A 56 -11.93 14.75 14.00
C SER A 56 -10.70 14.64 13.12
N CYS A 57 -9.55 14.54 13.76
CA CYS A 57 -8.27 14.22 13.15
C CYS A 57 -7.51 13.32 14.12
N VAL A 58 -7.33 12.05 13.77
CA VAL A 58 -6.74 11.01 14.64
C VAL A 58 -5.44 10.52 14.02
N LEU A 59 -4.39 10.49 14.84
CA LEU A 59 -3.10 9.90 14.46
C LEU A 59 -3.14 8.38 14.66
N HIS A 60 -2.80 7.64 13.63
CA HIS A 60 -2.61 6.20 13.66
C HIS A 60 -1.11 5.87 13.63
N MET A 61 -0.67 5.10 14.63
CA MET A 61 0.71 4.64 14.82
C MET A 61 0.82 3.12 14.87
N ASP A 62 -0.29 2.43 14.75
CA ASP A 62 -0.42 0.97 14.79
C ASP A 62 -0.04 0.28 13.47
N GLU A 63 0.08 1.04 12.40
CA GLU A 63 0.58 0.58 11.11
C GLU A 63 2.07 0.95 10.91
N LYS A 64 2.67 0.44 9.83
CA LYS A 64 4.10 0.67 9.53
C LYS A 64 4.46 2.15 9.33
N THR A 65 3.52 2.95 8.87
CA THR A 65 3.75 4.37 8.51
C THR A 65 2.76 5.24 9.29
N PRO A 66 3.23 6.23 10.07
CA PRO A 66 2.35 7.19 10.73
C PRO A 66 1.45 7.90 9.74
N HIS A 67 0.16 7.98 10.03
CA HIS A 67 -0.80 8.66 9.18
C HIS A 67 -1.95 9.25 10.00
N LEU A 68 -2.61 10.27 9.45
CA LEU A 68 -3.77 10.90 10.04
C LEU A 68 -5.05 10.48 9.32
N HIS A 69 -6.08 10.16 10.09
CA HIS A 69 -7.45 10.02 9.61
C HIS A 69 -8.24 11.25 10.01
N ALA A 70 -8.68 12.02 9.03
CA ALA A 70 -9.53 13.19 9.24
C ALA A 70 -10.96 12.93 8.77
N THR A 71 -11.93 13.30 9.59
CA THR A 71 -13.36 13.24 9.27
C THR A 71 -13.89 14.65 9.02
N ILE A 72 -14.45 14.89 7.84
CA ILE A 72 -14.90 16.19 7.37
C ILE A 72 -16.37 16.10 6.99
N ILE A 73 -17.19 17.03 7.47
CA ILE A 73 -18.59 17.16 7.03
C ILE A 73 -18.60 18.13 5.84
N PRO A 74 -19.08 17.72 4.64
CA PRO A 74 -19.04 18.57 3.46
C PRO A 74 -20.18 19.60 3.45
N ILE A 75 -20.19 20.52 4.42
CA ILE A 75 -21.13 21.64 4.46
C ILE A 75 -20.59 22.76 3.57
N VAL A 76 -21.42 23.19 2.63
CA VAL A 76 -21.14 24.32 1.75
C VAL A 76 -22.25 25.36 1.84
N THR A 77 -21.88 26.63 1.73
CA THR A 77 -22.81 27.78 1.75
C THR A 77 -23.08 28.33 0.35
N THR A 78 -22.32 27.83 -0.66
CA THR A 78 -22.44 28.27 -2.05
C THR A 78 -23.79 27.91 -2.66
N GLU A 79 -24.28 28.75 -3.57
CA GLU A 79 -25.50 28.46 -4.33
C GLU A 79 -25.33 27.20 -5.17
N ARG A 80 -26.38 26.40 -5.28
CA ARG A 80 -26.39 25.19 -6.07
C ARG A 80 -26.39 25.53 -7.55
N LYS A 81 -25.26 25.34 -8.25
CA LYS A 81 -25.19 25.38 -9.72
C LYS A 81 -26.01 24.20 -10.27
N ARG A 82 -27.14 24.47 -10.88
CA ARG A 82 -27.95 23.45 -11.55
C ARG A 82 -27.41 23.23 -12.95
N ARG A 83 -27.18 21.98 -13.34
CA ARG A 83 -27.02 21.65 -14.77
C ARG A 83 -28.39 21.89 -15.45
N GLU A 84 -28.48 22.84 -16.38
CA GLU A 84 -29.60 22.97 -17.27
C GLU A 84 -29.68 21.70 -18.13
N ARG A 85 -30.76 20.94 -17.96
CA ARG A 85 -31.15 19.91 -18.89
C ARG A 85 -32.27 20.44 -19.73
N GLU A 86 -32.13 20.40 -21.05
CA GLU A 86 -33.16 20.74 -21.99
C GLU A 86 -34.45 19.99 -21.65
N GLY A 87 -35.60 20.71 -21.57
CA GLY A 87 -36.88 20.12 -21.30
C GLY A 87 -37.32 19.98 -19.83
N GLN A 88 -36.52 20.33 -18.83
CA GLN A 88 -36.95 20.28 -17.42
C GLN A 88 -37.52 21.61 -16.93
N LYS A 89 -38.74 21.58 -16.27
CA LYS A 89 -39.34 22.71 -15.61
C LYS A 89 -38.38 23.42 -14.68
N LYS A 90 -38.21 24.75 -14.83
CA LYS A 90 -37.42 25.61 -13.91
C LYS A 90 -38.06 25.55 -12.52
N TYR A 91 -37.55 24.77 -11.62
CA TYR A 91 -37.89 24.87 -10.20
C TYR A 91 -37.20 26.10 -9.60
N ARG A 92 -37.90 26.79 -8.68
CA ARG A 92 -37.37 27.95 -7.94
C ARG A 92 -35.95 27.63 -7.44
N THR A 93 -35.00 28.52 -7.73
CA THR A 93 -33.66 28.52 -7.12
C THR A 93 -33.83 28.60 -5.61
N ALA A 94 -33.40 27.55 -4.89
CA ALA A 94 -33.42 27.60 -3.45
C ALA A 94 -32.48 28.72 -2.99
N LYS A 95 -32.97 29.66 -2.19
CA LYS A 95 -32.15 30.69 -1.54
C LYS A 95 -30.98 30.01 -0.84
N GLY A 96 -29.77 30.53 -1.05
CA GLY A 96 -28.53 30.00 -0.48
C GLY A 96 -28.66 29.76 1.03
N GLY A 97 -27.89 28.81 1.51
CA GLY A 97 -27.81 28.43 2.91
C GLY A 97 -26.98 27.18 3.09
N PRO A 98 -26.59 26.84 4.32
CA PRO A 98 -25.75 25.68 4.58
C PRO A 98 -26.45 24.40 4.09
N ARG A 99 -25.71 23.61 3.30
CA ARG A 99 -26.15 22.32 2.75
C ARG A 99 -25.02 21.30 2.69
N LEU A 100 -25.35 20.04 2.86
CA LEU A 100 -24.41 18.96 2.60
C LEU A 100 -24.23 18.78 1.08
N SER A 101 -22.97 18.84 0.61
CA SER A 101 -22.64 18.63 -0.80
C SER A 101 -21.21 18.09 -0.96
N ALA A 102 -21.08 16.78 -0.89
CA ALA A 102 -19.81 16.12 -1.16
C ALA A 102 -19.32 16.39 -2.60
N ASP A 103 -20.24 16.46 -3.56
CA ASP A 103 -19.90 16.71 -4.97
C ASP A 103 -19.23 18.09 -5.17
N ASP A 104 -19.65 19.10 -4.42
CA ASP A 104 -19.07 20.45 -4.54
C ASP A 104 -17.66 20.48 -3.93
N VAL A 105 -17.44 19.71 -2.85
CA VAL A 105 -16.15 19.61 -2.15
C VAL A 105 -15.19 18.69 -2.92
N MET A 106 -15.68 17.53 -3.40
CA MET A 106 -14.87 16.48 -4.03
C MET A 106 -14.97 16.52 -5.55
N HIS A 107 -15.22 17.68 -6.14
CA HIS A 107 -15.20 17.81 -7.60
C HIS A 107 -13.81 17.48 -8.16
N ARG A 108 -13.77 16.79 -9.31
CA ARG A 108 -12.52 16.30 -9.92
C ARG A 108 -11.41 17.36 -10.04
N SER A 109 -11.79 18.60 -10.39
CA SER A 109 -10.83 19.71 -10.46
C SER A 109 -10.29 20.15 -9.11
N MET A 110 -11.03 19.89 -8.02
CA MET A 110 -10.58 20.22 -6.67
C MET A 110 -9.59 19.18 -6.14
N LEU A 111 -9.72 17.91 -6.52
CA LEU A 111 -8.79 16.86 -6.09
C LEU A 111 -7.34 17.17 -6.49
N THR A 112 -7.12 17.67 -7.70
CA THR A 112 -5.78 18.09 -8.14
C THR A 112 -5.29 19.27 -7.31
N LYS A 113 -6.14 20.27 -7.08
CA LYS A 113 -5.79 21.44 -6.26
C LYS A 113 -5.47 21.07 -4.81
N TYR A 114 -6.18 20.11 -4.24
CA TYR A 114 -5.89 19.60 -2.89
C TYR A 114 -4.53 18.94 -2.82
N GLN A 115 -4.17 18.14 -3.81
CA GLN A 115 -2.83 17.53 -3.85
C GLN A 115 -1.73 18.57 -4.03
N ASP A 116 -1.94 19.59 -4.88
CA ASP A 116 -0.98 20.68 -5.10
C ASP A 116 -0.77 21.50 -3.81
N SER A 117 -1.87 21.95 -3.18
CA SER A 117 -1.83 22.74 -1.95
C SER A 117 -1.30 21.95 -0.75
N TYR A 118 -1.63 20.65 -0.67
CA TYR A 118 -1.10 19.78 0.36
C TYR A 118 0.41 19.57 0.22
N GLY A 119 0.87 19.29 -1.01
CA GLY A 119 2.31 19.15 -1.30
C GLY A 119 3.10 20.41 -0.91
N GLU A 120 2.57 21.59 -1.23
CA GLU A 120 3.22 22.87 -0.84
C GLU A 120 3.21 23.07 0.69
N ALA A 121 2.09 22.78 1.36
CA ALA A 121 1.98 22.91 2.82
C ALA A 121 2.92 21.94 3.57
N MET A 122 3.20 20.76 3.00
CA MET A 122 4.04 19.72 3.62
C MET A 122 5.50 19.77 3.16
N LYS A 123 5.87 20.67 2.30
CA LYS A 123 7.23 20.83 1.76
C LYS A 123 8.31 21.02 2.84
N GLY A 124 7.97 21.76 3.91
CA GLY A 124 8.87 21.98 5.06
C GLY A 124 9.23 20.70 5.82
N PHE A 125 8.46 19.61 5.64
CA PHE A 125 8.74 18.27 6.17
C PHE A 125 9.45 17.38 5.14
N GLY A 126 9.77 17.92 3.95
CA GLY A 126 10.37 17.20 2.83
C GLY A 126 9.43 16.19 2.21
N LEU A 127 8.12 16.36 2.37
CA LEU A 127 7.11 15.64 1.63
C LEU A 127 6.86 16.36 0.30
N GLU A 128 6.82 15.58 -0.76
CA GLU A 128 6.62 16.09 -2.11
C GLU A 128 5.26 15.65 -2.63
N ARG A 129 4.71 16.45 -3.53
CA ARG A 129 3.49 16.09 -4.24
C ARG A 129 3.74 14.83 -5.08
N GLY A 130 2.78 13.91 -5.08
CA GLY A 130 2.81 12.75 -5.97
C GLY A 130 2.87 13.16 -7.46
N VAL A 131 3.44 12.28 -8.28
CA VAL A 131 3.66 12.52 -9.71
C VAL A 131 2.33 12.76 -10.45
N VAL A 132 2.24 13.91 -11.13
CA VAL A 132 1.07 14.24 -11.96
C VAL A 132 0.99 13.27 -13.13
N GLY A 133 -0.21 12.69 -13.35
CA GLY A 133 -0.40 11.74 -14.45
C GLY A 133 0.25 10.38 -14.23
N SER A 134 0.63 10.04 -12.98
CA SER A 134 1.12 8.70 -12.65
C SER A 134 0.16 7.63 -13.18
N ILE A 135 0.73 6.61 -13.84
CA ILE A 135 0.01 5.42 -14.28
C ILE A 135 -0.30 4.45 -13.11
N ALA A 136 0.24 4.73 -11.92
CA ALA A 136 -0.02 3.93 -10.74
C ALA A 136 -1.52 3.92 -10.43
N LYS A 137 -2.10 2.72 -10.38
CA LYS A 137 -3.51 2.52 -10.03
C LYS A 137 -3.59 2.08 -8.57
N HIS A 138 -4.65 2.52 -7.89
CA HIS A 138 -4.96 1.96 -6.59
C HIS A 138 -5.25 0.46 -6.73
N VAL A 139 -4.47 -0.33 -6.03
CA VAL A 139 -4.64 -1.78 -5.95
C VAL A 139 -5.17 -2.09 -4.55
N SER A 140 -6.17 -2.97 -4.44
CA SER A 140 -6.65 -3.39 -3.14
C SER A 140 -5.52 -4.07 -2.35
N ASN A 141 -5.55 -4.02 -1.01
CA ASN A 141 -4.55 -4.71 -0.18
C ASN A 141 -4.48 -6.21 -0.52
N SER A 142 -5.61 -6.83 -0.82
CA SER A 142 -5.68 -8.23 -1.22
C SER A 142 -4.92 -8.48 -2.53
N ASP A 143 -5.19 -7.68 -3.56
CA ASP A 143 -4.55 -7.81 -4.86
C ASP A 143 -3.05 -7.46 -4.80
N TYR A 144 -2.68 -6.46 -3.99
CA TYR A 144 -1.28 -6.12 -3.75
C TYR A 144 -0.50 -7.30 -3.15
N TYR A 145 -1.03 -7.93 -2.09
CA TYR A 145 -0.38 -9.08 -1.49
C TYR A 145 -0.36 -10.29 -2.42
N LYS A 146 -1.41 -10.50 -3.22
CA LYS A 146 -1.43 -11.56 -4.22
C LYS A 146 -0.33 -11.36 -5.27
N GLN A 147 -0.25 -10.19 -5.89
CA GLN A 147 0.80 -9.86 -6.87
C GLN A 147 2.21 -9.98 -6.27
N LYS A 148 2.38 -9.53 -5.02
CA LYS A 148 3.67 -9.65 -4.33
C LYS A 148 4.04 -11.11 -4.07
N MET A 149 3.07 -11.94 -3.69
CA MET A 149 3.30 -13.37 -3.51
C MET A 149 3.66 -14.09 -4.81
N GLU A 150 2.96 -13.78 -5.91
CA GLU A 150 3.26 -14.30 -7.25
C GLU A 150 4.70 -13.94 -7.65
N SER A 151 5.10 -12.68 -7.52
CA SER A 151 6.46 -12.22 -7.80
C SER A 151 7.53 -12.91 -6.94
N ILE A 152 7.27 -13.13 -5.65
CA ILE A 152 8.18 -13.86 -4.76
C ILE A 152 8.28 -15.33 -5.19
N GLN A 153 7.16 -15.95 -5.56
CA GLN A 153 7.14 -17.33 -6.04
C GLN A 153 7.99 -17.49 -7.31
N GLU A 154 7.83 -16.61 -8.29
CA GLU A 154 8.63 -16.60 -9.52
C GLU A 154 10.12 -16.45 -9.22
N ASN A 155 10.49 -15.55 -8.29
CA ASN A 155 11.88 -15.37 -7.87
C ASN A 155 12.45 -16.62 -7.19
N ILE A 156 11.67 -17.30 -6.35
CA ILE A 156 12.07 -18.56 -5.71
C ILE A 156 12.31 -19.63 -6.77
N GLU A 157 11.41 -19.79 -7.72
CA GLU A 157 11.55 -20.77 -8.81
C GLU A 157 12.79 -20.51 -9.66
N MET A 158 13.07 -19.26 -10.03
CA MET A 158 14.29 -18.91 -10.76
C MET A 158 15.56 -19.25 -9.95
N LEU A 159 15.58 -18.95 -8.65
CA LEU A 159 16.73 -19.24 -7.79
C LEU A 159 16.92 -20.75 -7.58
N ILE A 160 15.86 -21.54 -7.51
CA ILE A 160 15.93 -23.00 -7.45
C ILE A 160 16.56 -23.54 -8.73
N GLN A 161 16.07 -23.13 -9.90
CA GLN A 161 16.63 -23.54 -11.20
C GLN A 161 18.12 -23.18 -11.33
N GLU A 162 18.49 -21.96 -10.91
CA GLU A 162 19.89 -21.53 -10.94
C GLU A 162 20.75 -22.38 -9.99
N THR A 163 20.24 -22.68 -8.81
CA THR A 163 20.93 -23.52 -7.83
C THR A 163 21.13 -24.93 -8.35
N GLU A 164 20.10 -25.54 -8.94
CA GLU A 164 20.18 -26.87 -9.56
C GLU A 164 21.22 -26.92 -10.71
N ALA A 165 21.15 -25.92 -11.61
CA ALA A 165 22.11 -25.82 -12.71
C ALA A 165 23.56 -25.72 -12.20
N ARG A 166 23.80 -24.95 -11.12
CA ARG A 166 25.10 -24.83 -10.49
C ARG A 166 25.55 -26.12 -9.79
N GLN A 167 24.62 -26.85 -9.15
CA GLN A 167 24.87 -28.13 -8.55
C GLN A 167 25.31 -29.18 -9.58
N VAL A 168 24.61 -29.23 -10.73
CA VAL A 168 24.99 -30.12 -11.85
C VAL A 168 26.40 -29.79 -12.36
N LYS A 169 26.70 -28.48 -12.53
CA LYS A 169 28.03 -28.05 -12.96
C LYS A 169 29.13 -28.44 -11.94
N LEU A 170 28.84 -28.25 -10.64
CA LEU A 170 29.75 -28.64 -9.57
C LEU A 170 30.01 -30.15 -9.54
N ALA A 171 28.91 -30.94 -9.70
CA ALA A 171 29.05 -32.41 -9.74
C ALA A 171 29.91 -32.87 -10.91
N LYS A 172 29.79 -32.21 -12.09
CA LYS A 172 30.64 -32.48 -13.25
C LYS A 172 32.11 -32.16 -12.95
N LEU A 173 32.40 -30.97 -12.40
CA LEU A 173 33.74 -30.56 -12.02
C LEU A 173 34.37 -31.49 -10.97
N LYS A 174 33.59 -31.95 -9.98
CA LYS A 174 34.08 -32.94 -8.98
C LYS A 174 34.42 -34.27 -9.62
N LYS A 175 33.61 -34.79 -10.57
CA LYS A 175 33.94 -36.01 -11.32
C LYS A 175 35.22 -35.86 -12.14
N GLU A 176 35.38 -34.70 -12.80
CA GLU A 176 36.62 -34.40 -13.56
C GLU A 176 37.85 -34.33 -12.62
N GLU A 177 37.71 -33.76 -11.43
CA GLU A 177 38.77 -33.72 -10.41
C GLU A 177 39.10 -35.12 -9.89
N GLU A 178 38.11 -35.96 -9.62
CA GLU A 178 38.29 -37.35 -9.18
C GLU A 178 38.96 -38.21 -10.26
N ALA A 179 38.51 -38.12 -11.51
CA ALA A 179 39.14 -38.78 -12.64
C ALA A 179 40.60 -38.35 -12.85
N ALA A 180 40.89 -37.07 -12.65
CA ALA A 180 42.25 -36.53 -12.69
C ALA A 180 43.12 -37.02 -11.51
N LYS A 181 42.52 -37.36 -10.36
CA LYS A 181 43.22 -37.94 -9.20
C LYS A 181 43.48 -39.45 -9.35
N GLU A 182 42.51 -40.20 -9.88
CA GLU A 182 42.62 -41.65 -10.09
C GLU A 182 43.61 -42.02 -11.22
N GLY A 183 43.71 -41.16 -12.27
CA GLY A 183 44.69 -41.28 -13.32
C GLY A 183 46.16 -41.07 -12.92
N LYS A 184 46.44 -41.10 -11.61
CA LYS A 184 47.69 -40.64 -10.98
C LYS A 184 48.99 -41.31 -11.44
N ASN A 185 48.96 -42.47 -12.04
CA ASN A 185 50.20 -43.14 -12.45
C ASN A 185 50.49 -43.05 -13.94
N PHE A 186 49.54 -42.67 -14.78
CA PHE A 186 49.76 -42.58 -16.23
C PHE A 186 49.63 -41.19 -16.80
N ILE A 187 48.76 -40.32 -16.18
CA ILE A 187 48.37 -39.04 -16.73
C ILE A 187 49.07 -37.83 -16.05
N LEU A 188 49.88 -38.08 -14.99
CA LEU A 188 50.64 -37.01 -14.33
C LEU A 188 51.66 -36.31 -15.27
N SER A 189 51.94 -36.90 -16.39
CA SER A 189 52.75 -36.31 -17.46
C SER A 189 51.97 -35.47 -18.46
N LEU A 190 50.63 -35.59 -18.49
CA LEU A 190 49.76 -34.95 -19.45
C LEU A 190 48.89 -33.81 -18.86
N PHE A 191 48.63 -33.86 -17.55
CA PHE A 191 47.89 -32.75 -16.90
C PHE A 191 48.85 -31.79 -16.22
N ASN A 192 48.89 -30.56 -16.72
CA ASN A 192 49.66 -29.48 -16.12
C ASN A 192 49.11 -29.22 -14.69
N LYS A 193 50.01 -29.15 -13.66
CA LYS A 193 49.62 -28.83 -12.27
C LYS A 193 48.71 -27.61 -12.16
N GLY A 194 48.74 -26.70 -13.14
CA GLY A 194 47.88 -25.52 -13.23
C GLY A 194 46.41 -25.80 -13.47
N ASP A 195 46.06 -26.88 -14.18
CA ASP A 195 44.63 -27.17 -14.51
C ASP A 195 43.90 -27.76 -13.31
N LEU A 196 44.62 -28.57 -12.49
CA LEU A 196 44.05 -29.07 -11.22
C LEU A 196 43.82 -27.96 -10.19
N ALA A 197 44.71 -26.98 -10.14
CA ALA A 197 44.53 -25.80 -9.29
C ALA A 197 43.33 -24.95 -9.74
N LYS A 198 43.19 -24.71 -11.03
CA LYS A 198 42.04 -23.99 -11.61
C LYS A 198 40.70 -24.70 -11.33
N ALA A 199 40.67 -26.04 -11.46
CA ALA A 199 39.46 -26.82 -11.14
C ALA A 199 39.09 -26.71 -9.66
N ARG A 200 40.06 -26.75 -8.73
CA ARG A 200 39.83 -26.55 -7.30
C ARG A 200 39.28 -25.15 -6.98
N THR A 201 39.86 -24.10 -7.54
CA THR A 201 39.41 -22.73 -7.37
C THR A 201 37.95 -22.57 -7.86
N ALA A 202 37.64 -23.12 -9.05
CA ALA A 202 36.28 -23.10 -9.59
C ALA A 202 35.27 -23.84 -8.69
N ILE A 203 35.65 -24.96 -8.07
CA ILE A 203 34.80 -25.69 -7.11
C ILE A 203 34.53 -24.83 -5.86
N VAL A 204 35.55 -24.20 -5.30
CA VAL A 204 35.39 -23.32 -4.13
C VAL A 204 34.47 -22.15 -4.43
N GLU A 205 34.66 -21.47 -5.55
CA GLU A 205 33.79 -20.36 -5.98
C GLU A 205 32.35 -20.81 -6.19
N GLN A 206 32.11 -21.94 -6.87
CA GLN A 206 30.79 -22.49 -7.09
C GLN A 206 30.09 -22.88 -5.77
N THR A 207 30.84 -23.46 -4.83
CA THR A 207 30.31 -23.81 -3.51
C THR A 207 29.85 -22.56 -2.74
N ALA A 208 30.67 -21.51 -2.71
CA ALA A 208 30.32 -20.25 -2.07
C ALA A 208 29.10 -19.60 -2.72
N GLN A 209 28.98 -19.66 -4.05
CA GLN A 209 27.79 -19.14 -4.75
C GLN A 209 26.51 -19.93 -4.42
N ILE A 210 26.58 -21.25 -4.35
CA ILE A 210 25.48 -22.13 -3.96
C ILE A 210 25.00 -21.79 -2.54
N GLU A 211 25.92 -21.67 -1.57
CA GLU A 211 25.56 -21.29 -0.19
C GLU A 211 24.86 -19.92 -0.13
N SER A 212 25.35 -18.95 -0.91
CA SER A 212 24.73 -17.63 -1.00
C SER A 212 23.29 -17.69 -1.54
N LEU A 213 23.09 -18.47 -2.62
CA LEU A 213 21.76 -18.66 -3.22
C LEU A 213 20.81 -19.39 -2.26
N GLN A 214 21.28 -20.42 -1.56
CA GLN A 214 20.48 -21.14 -0.57
C GLN A 214 20.01 -20.22 0.56
N LYS A 215 20.90 -19.37 1.10
CA LYS A 215 20.50 -18.35 2.11
C LYS A 215 19.43 -17.41 1.58
N ARG A 216 19.54 -16.98 0.31
CA ARG A 216 18.57 -16.10 -0.32
C ARG A 216 17.22 -16.77 -0.54
N VAL A 217 17.19 -18.03 -0.96
CA VAL A 217 15.96 -18.83 -1.07
C VAL A 217 15.27 -18.94 0.29
N GLN A 218 16.00 -19.31 1.36
CA GLN A 218 15.44 -19.40 2.71
C GLN A 218 14.83 -18.07 3.19
N ALA A 219 15.52 -16.95 2.94
CA ALA A 219 15.00 -15.63 3.30
C ALA A 219 13.67 -15.30 2.59
N LEU A 220 13.58 -15.60 1.28
CA LEU A 220 12.36 -15.38 0.49
C LEU A 220 11.22 -16.31 0.92
N GLU A 221 11.50 -17.55 1.28
CA GLU A 221 10.51 -18.49 1.83
C GLU A 221 9.95 -18.00 3.17
N MET A 222 10.80 -17.46 4.04
CA MET A 222 10.33 -16.84 5.29
C MET A 222 9.46 -15.61 5.02
N GLU A 223 9.86 -14.74 4.10
CA GLU A 223 9.06 -13.57 3.72
C GLU A 223 7.69 -13.99 3.16
N LYS A 224 7.66 -14.99 2.27
CA LYS A 224 6.42 -15.58 1.75
C LYS A 224 5.51 -16.08 2.88
N LYS A 225 6.05 -16.83 3.83
CA LYS A 225 5.29 -17.32 4.98
C LYS A 225 4.65 -16.21 5.79
N LEU A 226 5.40 -15.14 6.10
CA LEU A 226 4.91 -13.98 6.83
C LEU A 226 3.78 -13.25 6.06
N LEU A 227 3.89 -13.15 4.73
CA LEU A 227 2.85 -12.56 3.89
C LEU A 227 1.57 -13.37 3.87
N VAL A 228 1.66 -14.70 3.83
CA VAL A 228 0.50 -15.60 3.94
C VAL A 228 -0.20 -15.40 5.28
N GLU A 229 0.53 -15.49 6.39
CA GLU A 229 -0.02 -15.29 7.74
C GLU A 229 -0.70 -13.92 7.90
N LYS A 230 -0.10 -12.87 7.35
CA LYS A 230 -0.70 -11.53 7.38
C LYS A 230 -1.97 -11.46 6.55
N GLY A 231 -1.98 -12.09 5.37
CA GLY A 231 -3.16 -12.18 4.51
C GLY A 231 -4.31 -12.92 5.18
N GLU A 232 -4.04 -14.05 5.85
CA GLU A 232 -5.04 -14.84 6.57
C GLU A 232 -5.64 -14.05 7.76
N LYS A 233 -4.81 -13.36 8.54
CA LYS A 233 -5.29 -12.48 9.64
C LYS A 233 -6.19 -11.36 9.12
N THR A 234 -5.79 -10.72 8.02
CA THR A 234 -6.60 -9.65 7.41
C THR A 234 -7.94 -10.19 6.93
N ARG A 235 -7.95 -11.34 6.25
CA ARG A 235 -9.18 -12.02 5.81
C ARG A 235 -10.08 -12.35 6.98
N PHE A 236 -9.55 -12.94 8.04
CA PHE A 236 -10.30 -13.28 9.24
C PHE A 236 -10.97 -12.05 9.87
N ASN A 237 -10.21 -10.94 10.01
CA ASN A 237 -10.74 -9.69 10.55
C ASN A 237 -11.87 -9.11 9.69
N LEU A 238 -11.71 -9.14 8.36
CA LEU A 238 -12.74 -8.69 7.42
C LEU A 238 -14.01 -9.55 7.52
N GLU A 239 -13.87 -10.86 7.63
CA GLU A 239 -15.00 -11.77 7.81
C GLU A 239 -15.75 -11.51 9.13
N GLN A 240 -15.02 -11.23 10.22
CA GLN A 240 -15.65 -10.88 11.51
C GLN A 240 -16.39 -9.54 11.42
N THR A 241 -15.77 -8.54 10.79
CA THR A 241 -16.40 -7.22 10.58
C THR A 241 -17.66 -7.36 9.73
N LEU A 242 -17.61 -8.13 8.65
CA LEU A 242 -18.75 -8.38 7.78
C LEU A 242 -19.89 -9.05 8.55
N LYS A 243 -19.60 -10.11 9.34
CA LYS A 243 -20.60 -10.79 10.18
C LYS A 243 -21.25 -9.83 11.18
N LYS A 244 -20.45 -8.93 11.79
CA LYS A 244 -20.97 -7.90 12.71
C LYS A 244 -21.92 -6.94 11.99
N THR A 245 -21.49 -6.40 10.84
CA THR A 245 -22.30 -5.47 10.06
C THR A 245 -23.61 -6.10 9.56
N ILE A 246 -23.59 -7.37 9.16
CA ILE A 246 -24.82 -8.08 8.77
C ILE A 246 -25.77 -8.19 9.96
N ARG A 247 -25.29 -8.57 11.16
CA ARG A 247 -26.13 -8.65 12.36
C ARG A 247 -26.75 -7.31 12.73
N GLU A 248 -25.95 -6.22 12.67
CA GLU A 248 -26.45 -4.87 12.92
C GLU A 248 -27.50 -4.46 11.89
N SER A 249 -27.28 -4.76 10.61
CA SER A 249 -28.26 -4.50 9.54
C SER A 249 -29.56 -5.25 9.75
N ASP A 250 -29.52 -6.51 10.16
CA ASP A 250 -30.70 -7.33 10.42
C ASP A 250 -31.44 -6.86 11.68
N ALA A 251 -30.71 -6.40 12.71
CA ALA A 251 -31.32 -5.78 13.89
C ALA A 251 -32.08 -4.50 13.52
N TYR A 252 -31.48 -3.62 12.73
CA TYR A 252 -32.15 -2.41 12.24
C TYR A 252 -33.36 -2.69 11.35
N LYS A 253 -33.34 -3.76 10.55
CA LYS A 253 -34.50 -4.17 9.77
C LYS A 253 -35.64 -4.58 10.67
N LYS A 254 -35.39 -5.42 11.69
CA LYS A 254 -36.40 -5.85 12.66
C LYS A 254 -36.98 -4.66 13.45
N GLU A 255 -36.13 -3.73 13.90
CA GLU A 255 -36.57 -2.53 14.60
C GLU A 255 -37.47 -1.65 13.73
N ASN A 256 -37.13 -1.47 12.46
CA ASN A 256 -37.92 -0.72 11.50
C ASN A 256 -39.24 -1.43 11.11
N GLU A 257 -39.33 -2.73 11.20
CA GLU A 257 -40.56 -3.50 11.00
C GLU A 257 -41.50 -3.33 12.21
N ASN A 258 -40.98 -3.42 13.44
CA ASN A 258 -41.74 -3.20 14.67
C ASN A 258 -42.22 -1.76 14.85
N LEU A 259 -41.61 -0.77 14.22
CA LEU A 259 -42.05 0.65 14.23
C LEU A 259 -43.15 0.94 13.18
N LYS A 260 -43.50 -0.04 12.35
CA LYS A 260 -44.58 0.10 11.33
C LYS A 260 -45.86 -0.59 11.74
N GLU A 261 -45.84 -1.40 12.79
CA GLU A 261 -47.01 -1.90 13.50
C GLU A 261 -47.47 -0.91 14.60
#